data_cd88c4418b7e95396bda84902377c7ae
#
_entry.id   cd88c4418b7e95396bda84902377c7ae
#
_cell.length_a   1.000
_cell.length_b   1.000
_cell.length_c   1.000
_cell.angle_alpha   90.00
_cell.angle_beta   90.00
_cell.angle_gamma   90.00
#
_symmetry.space_group_name_H-M   'P 1'
#
loop_
_entity.id
_entity.type
_entity.pdbx_description
1 polymer ?
#
loop_
_entity_poly.entity_id
_entity_poly.type
_entity_poly.pdbx_seq_one_letter_code
_entity_poly.pdbx_strand_id
1 'polypeptide(L)'
;AYSKAFLRDARRGAAFDRLFRRVRERRDGDRMLELITRRLEVTDEPREIAKLFWEQARVLRERGDADAALRCLENVTMLEPEHVGALALSGEIFIRKKRYAEAAEALAQLAQLDAAPPKSRVTAGITAVDLYEHKLDDAPRALEVLLALHRANLSTLPVRERLAKAAARGGAWTEATRVLESLMQERADADGRVEAARLA
;
A
#
# COMPACT_ATOMS: atom_id res chain seq x y z
N ALA A 1 -15.07 -23.31 26.41
CA ALA A 1 -13.80 -23.98 26.74
C ALA A 1 -12.58 -23.10 26.40
N TYR A 2 -12.45 -22.58 25.15
CA TYR A 2 -11.28 -21.79 24.70
C TYR A 2 -11.11 -20.45 25.43
N SER A 3 -12.22 -19.73 25.75
CA SER A 3 -12.14 -18.49 26.53
C SER A 3 -11.55 -18.72 27.91
N LYS A 4 -11.93 -19.82 28.61
CA LYS A 4 -11.36 -20.15 29.91
C LYS A 4 -9.89 -20.57 29.81
N ALA A 5 -9.50 -21.27 28.74
CA ALA A 5 -8.12 -21.67 28.52
C ALA A 5 -7.23 -20.43 28.23
N PHE A 6 -7.67 -19.51 27.39
CA PHE A 6 -6.95 -18.27 27.10
C PHE A 6 -6.87 -17.34 28.32
N LEU A 7 -7.96 -17.18 29.08
CA LEU A 7 -7.95 -16.37 30.31
C LEU A 7 -7.03 -16.93 31.41
N ARG A 8 -6.77 -18.24 31.39
CA ARG A 8 -5.82 -18.88 32.33
C ARG A 8 -4.37 -18.74 31.88
N ASP A 9 -4.15 -18.79 30.58
CA ASP A 9 -2.82 -18.73 29.99
C ASP A 9 -2.87 -18.12 28.59
N ALA A 10 -2.63 -16.82 28.52
CA ALA A 10 -2.61 -16.06 27.26
C ALA A 10 -1.46 -16.45 26.31
N ARG A 11 -0.45 -17.21 26.80
CA ARG A 11 0.65 -17.76 25.99
C ARG A 11 0.21 -18.90 25.08
N ARG A 12 -0.97 -19.48 25.29
CA ARG A 12 -1.50 -20.56 24.45
C ARG A 12 -2.01 -20.03 23.11
N GLY A 13 -1.14 -19.93 22.11
CA GLY A 13 -1.45 -19.44 20.77
C GLY A 13 -2.65 -20.11 20.11
N ALA A 14 -2.74 -21.45 20.16
CA ALA A 14 -3.88 -22.18 19.58
C ALA A 14 -5.25 -21.83 20.23
N ALA A 15 -5.26 -21.52 21.53
CA ALA A 15 -6.49 -21.06 22.20
C ALA A 15 -6.87 -19.65 21.76
N PHE A 16 -5.87 -18.77 21.63
CA PHE A 16 -6.04 -17.42 21.09
C PHE A 16 -6.62 -17.46 19.68
N ASP A 17 -5.99 -18.19 18.74
CA ASP A 17 -6.40 -18.23 17.33
C ASP A 17 -7.85 -18.68 17.15
N ARG A 18 -8.27 -19.71 17.89
CA ARG A 18 -9.65 -20.23 17.84
C ARG A 18 -10.64 -19.24 18.44
N LEU A 19 -10.30 -18.59 19.54
CA LEU A 19 -11.17 -17.61 20.18
C LEU A 19 -11.25 -16.35 19.33
N PHE A 20 -10.13 -15.85 18.83
CA PHE A 20 -10.03 -14.67 18.00
C PHE A 20 -10.86 -14.83 16.70
N ARG A 21 -10.73 -15.97 16.02
CA ARG A 21 -11.56 -16.29 14.83
C ARG A 21 -13.05 -16.20 15.13
N ARG A 22 -13.51 -16.81 16.23
CA ARG A 22 -14.93 -16.78 16.62
C ARG A 22 -15.42 -15.36 16.95
N VAL A 23 -14.59 -14.55 17.60
CA VAL A 23 -14.92 -13.16 17.94
C VAL A 23 -14.98 -12.30 16.67
N ARG A 24 -14.04 -12.54 15.73
CA ARG A 24 -14.05 -11.89 14.41
C ARG A 24 -15.31 -12.21 13.61
N GLU A 25 -15.75 -13.47 13.58
CA GLU A 25 -17.01 -13.87 12.90
C GLU A 25 -18.22 -13.13 13.45
N ARG A 26 -18.21 -12.79 14.74
CA ARG A 26 -19.26 -12.01 15.41
C ARG A 26 -19.10 -10.50 15.27
N ARG A 27 -18.02 -10.04 14.63
CA ARG A 27 -17.66 -8.62 14.49
C ARG A 27 -17.62 -7.85 15.82
N ASP A 28 -17.27 -8.53 16.91
CA ASP A 28 -17.15 -7.93 18.25
C ASP A 28 -15.76 -7.26 18.38
N GLY A 29 -15.69 -6.00 17.94
CA GLY A 29 -14.44 -5.23 17.90
C GLY A 29 -13.86 -4.98 19.30
N ASP A 30 -14.70 -4.78 20.33
CA ASP A 30 -14.20 -4.56 21.69
C ASP A 30 -13.50 -5.82 22.22
N ARG A 31 -14.13 -6.96 21.99
CA ARG A 31 -13.57 -8.23 22.39
C ARG A 31 -12.32 -8.59 21.60
N MET A 32 -12.27 -8.23 20.32
CA MET A 32 -11.04 -8.41 19.53
C MET A 32 -9.89 -7.60 20.10
N LEU A 33 -10.09 -6.32 20.41
CA LEU A 33 -9.06 -5.46 21.00
C LEU A 33 -8.58 -5.98 22.36
N GLU A 34 -9.50 -6.41 23.23
CA GLU A 34 -9.13 -7.01 24.53
C GLU A 34 -8.25 -8.25 24.35
N LEU A 35 -8.61 -9.15 23.43
CA LEU A 35 -7.83 -10.37 23.18
C LEU A 35 -6.44 -10.06 22.63
N ILE A 36 -6.34 -9.09 21.69
CA ILE A 36 -5.07 -8.65 21.11
C ILE A 36 -4.18 -8.05 22.21
N THR A 37 -4.70 -7.14 23.02
CA THR A 37 -3.93 -6.51 24.11
C THR A 37 -3.34 -7.55 25.05
N ARG A 38 -4.16 -8.50 25.51
CA ARG A 38 -3.68 -9.58 26.41
C ARG A 38 -2.65 -10.49 25.73
N ARG A 39 -2.73 -10.68 24.42
CA ARG A 39 -1.74 -11.49 23.70
C ARG A 39 -0.43 -10.75 23.54
N LEU A 40 -0.48 -9.44 23.25
CA LEU A 40 0.70 -8.58 23.17
C LEU A 40 1.50 -8.53 24.49
N GLU A 41 0.83 -8.60 25.64
CA GLU A 41 1.49 -8.60 26.96
C GLU A 41 2.39 -9.82 27.21
N VAL A 42 2.20 -10.91 26.46
CA VAL A 42 2.86 -12.20 26.73
C VAL A 42 3.60 -12.79 25.53
N THR A 43 3.63 -12.09 24.40
CA THR A 43 4.36 -12.52 23.20
C THR A 43 5.60 -11.66 22.99
N ASP A 44 6.73 -12.31 22.70
CA ASP A 44 8.02 -11.66 22.46
C ASP A 44 8.45 -11.83 20.98
N GLU A 45 7.67 -12.57 20.17
CA GLU A 45 8.01 -12.83 18.79
C GLU A 45 7.65 -11.64 17.88
N PRO A 46 8.63 -10.98 17.21
CA PRO A 46 8.38 -9.77 16.43
C PRO A 46 7.33 -9.93 15.32
N ARG A 47 7.33 -11.07 14.63
CA ARG A 47 6.34 -11.36 13.58
C ARG A 47 4.92 -11.51 14.12
N GLU A 48 4.78 -12.14 15.30
CA GLU A 48 3.48 -12.25 15.95
C GLU A 48 3.01 -10.89 16.45
N ILE A 49 3.89 -10.08 17.00
CA ILE A 49 3.62 -8.71 17.44
C ILE A 49 3.16 -7.86 16.26
N ALA A 50 3.85 -7.90 15.11
CA ALA A 50 3.45 -7.19 13.91
C ALA A 50 2.06 -7.62 13.44
N LYS A 51 1.77 -8.91 13.40
CA LYS A 51 0.45 -9.45 13.04
C LYS A 51 -0.64 -8.97 14.00
N LEU A 52 -0.37 -8.92 15.30
CA LEU A 52 -1.34 -8.44 16.30
C LEU A 52 -1.63 -6.95 16.13
N PHE A 53 -0.59 -6.11 15.93
CA PHE A 53 -0.77 -4.69 15.64
C PHE A 53 -1.51 -4.46 14.31
N TRP A 54 -1.25 -5.27 13.30
CA TRP A 54 -2.01 -5.22 12.04
C TRP A 54 -3.51 -5.48 12.25
N GLU A 55 -3.86 -6.55 12.98
CA GLU A 55 -5.26 -6.85 13.29
C GLU A 55 -5.89 -5.75 14.16
N GLN A 56 -5.16 -5.20 15.12
CA GLN A 56 -5.60 -4.07 15.94
C GLN A 56 -5.88 -2.83 15.10
N ALA A 57 -4.99 -2.48 14.17
CA ALA A 57 -5.16 -1.35 13.27
C ALA A 57 -6.43 -1.49 12.42
N ARG A 58 -6.70 -2.69 11.91
CA ARG A 58 -7.90 -2.97 11.11
C ARG A 58 -9.18 -2.76 11.93
N VAL A 59 -9.24 -3.25 13.15
CA VAL A 59 -10.41 -3.07 14.03
C VAL A 59 -10.59 -1.60 14.37
N LEU A 60 -9.52 -0.89 14.71
CA LEU A 60 -9.57 0.54 15.03
C LEU A 60 -10.03 1.39 13.83
N ARG A 61 -9.57 1.07 12.61
CA ARG A 61 -10.04 1.71 11.38
C ARG A 61 -11.55 1.50 11.19
N GLU A 62 -12.05 0.28 11.38
CA GLU A 62 -13.48 -0.03 11.25
C GLU A 62 -14.34 0.75 12.28
N ARG A 63 -13.77 1.04 13.44
CA ARG A 63 -14.39 1.87 14.49
C ARG A 63 -14.26 3.38 14.26
N GLY A 64 -13.51 3.79 13.25
CA GLY A 64 -13.27 5.20 12.95
C GLY A 64 -12.16 5.85 13.78
N ASP A 65 -11.45 5.10 14.64
CA ASP A 65 -10.30 5.61 15.41
C ASP A 65 -9.03 5.59 14.54
N ALA A 66 -8.97 6.57 13.65
CA ALA A 66 -7.89 6.70 12.68
C ALA A 66 -6.51 6.92 13.33
N ASP A 67 -6.45 7.67 14.44
CA ASP A 67 -5.18 7.98 15.10
C ASP A 67 -4.61 6.76 15.84
N ALA A 68 -5.46 6.01 16.52
CA ALA A 68 -5.02 4.76 17.13
C ALA A 68 -4.63 3.72 16.06
N ALA A 69 -5.36 3.65 14.94
CA ALA A 69 -5.01 2.78 13.84
C ALA A 69 -3.62 3.12 13.26
N LEU A 70 -3.31 4.40 13.04
CA LEU A 70 -2.00 4.82 12.54
C LEU A 70 -0.87 4.44 13.50
N ARG A 71 -1.03 4.63 14.81
CA ARG A 71 -0.01 4.19 15.79
C ARG A 71 0.26 2.68 15.72
N CYS A 72 -0.79 1.88 15.52
CA CYS A 72 -0.61 0.44 15.34
C CYS A 72 0.12 0.14 14.01
N LEU A 73 -0.20 0.84 12.92
CA LEU A 73 0.46 0.66 11.62
C LEU A 73 1.94 1.07 11.66
N GLU A 74 2.28 2.12 12.41
CA GLU A 74 3.68 2.49 12.66
C GLU A 74 4.45 1.34 13.33
N ASN A 75 3.87 0.70 14.35
CA ASN A 75 4.49 -0.47 14.98
C ASN A 75 4.63 -1.64 13.99
N VAL A 76 3.65 -1.85 13.10
CA VAL A 76 3.77 -2.87 12.04
C VAL A 76 4.95 -2.57 11.13
N THR A 77 5.05 -1.33 10.62
CA THR A 77 6.11 -0.95 9.68
C THR A 77 7.49 -0.86 10.33
N MET A 78 7.58 -0.61 11.64
CA MET A 78 8.84 -0.74 12.39
C MET A 78 9.34 -2.18 12.44
N LEU A 79 8.45 -3.15 12.60
CA LEU A 79 8.80 -4.57 12.70
C LEU A 79 8.91 -5.23 11.32
N GLU A 80 8.07 -4.84 10.41
CA GLU A 80 7.97 -5.35 9.03
C GLU A 80 7.86 -4.16 8.06
N PRO A 81 8.98 -3.53 7.64
CA PRO A 81 8.97 -2.36 6.77
C PRO A 81 8.29 -2.59 5.41
N GLU A 82 8.30 -3.84 4.94
CA GLU A 82 7.72 -4.25 3.66
C GLU A 82 6.27 -4.78 3.79
N HIS A 83 5.58 -4.46 4.88
CA HIS A 83 4.21 -4.93 5.08
C HIS A 83 3.23 -4.17 4.18
N VAL A 84 2.93 -4.75 3.01
CA VAL A 84 2.07 -4.18 1.94
C VAL A 84 0.75 -3.62 2.47
N GLY A 85 0.06 -4.38 3.32
CA GLY A 85 -1.22 -3.97 3.88
C GLY A 85 -1.13 -2.76 4.81
N ALA A 86 -0.06 -2.66 5.60
CA ALA A 86 0.15 -1.53 6.51
C ALA A 86 0.39 -0.24 5.73
N LEU A 87 1.28 -0.26 4.73
CA LEU A 87 1.55 0.89 3.88
C LEU A 87 0.30 1.36 3.12
N ALA A 88 -0.46 0.42 2.55
CA ALA A 88 -1.71 0.75 1.85
C ALA A 88 -2.74 1.40 2.79
N LEU A 89 -2.93 0.83 3.97
CA LEU A 89 -3.90 1.34 4.94
C LEU A 89 -3.46 2.67 5.56
N SER A 90 -2.16 2.85 5.83
CA SER A 90 -1.61 4.14 6.27
C SER A 90 -1.87 5.23 5.23
N GLY A 91 -1.56 4.97 3.96
CA GLY A 91 -1.84 5.88 2.87
C GLY A 91 -3.32 6.28 2.79
N GLU A 92 -4.24 5.31 2.88
CA GLU A 92 -5.69 5.56 2.89
C GLU A 92 -6.10 6.48 4.05
N ILE A 93 -5.62 6.20 5.28
CA ILE A 93 -5.97 6.97 6.47
C ILE A 93 -5.37 8.39 6.37
N PHE A 94 -4.12 8.52 5.93
CA PHE A 94 -3.46 9.83 5.77
C PHE A 94 -4.19 10.70 4.74
N ILE A 95 -4.64 10.14 3.60
CA ILE A 95 -5.46 10.88 2.62
C ILE A 95 -6.74 11.40 3.25
N ARG A 96 -7.47 10.57 4.00
CA ARG A 96 -8.70 10.98 4.70
C ARG A 96 -8.47 12.10 5.72
N LYS A 97 -7.31 12.07 6.37
CA LYS A 97 -6.87 13.10 7.33
C LYS A 97 -6.25 14.33 6.66
N LYS A 98 -6.16 14.36 5.33
CA LYS A 98 -5.49 15.42 4.54
C LYS A 98 -3.99 15.59 4.88
N ARG A 99 -3.37 14.55 5.42
CA ARG A 99 -1.92 14.46 5.67
C ARG A 99 -1.25 13.95 4.39
N TYR A 100 -1.20 14.82 3.38
CA TYR A 100 -0.85 14.41 2.02
C TYR A 100 0.62 14.00 1.86
N ALA A 101 1.53 14.60 2.61
CA ALA A 101 2.96 14.25 2.57
C ALA A 101 3.19 12.82 3.04
N GLU A 102 2.66 12.46 4.20
CA GLU A 102 2.79 11.11 4.75
C GLU A 102 2.04 10.07 3.90
N ALA A 103 0.91 10.46 3.31
CA ALA A 103 0.19 9.60 2.38
C ALA A 103 1.03 9.30 1.13
N ALA A 104 1.63 10.32 0.53
CA ALA A 104 2.45 10.18 -0.66
C ALA A 104 3.69 9.31 -0.39
N GLU A 105 4.36 9.50 0.75
CA GLU A 105 5.51 8.69 1.15
C GLU A 105 5.15 7.21 1.34
N ALA A 106 4.09 6.91 2.10
CA ALA A 106 3.66 5.53 2.31
C ALA A 106 3.27 4.82 1.00
N LEU A 107 2.58 5.53 0.11
CA LEU A 107 2.16 4.99 -1.19
C LEU A 107 3.33 4.88 -2.18
N ALA A 108 4.28 5.81 -2.16
CA ALA A 108 5.50 5.72 -2.95
C ALA A 108 6.38 4.54 -2.52
N GLN A 109 6.50 4.31 -1.22
CA GLN A 109 7.17 3.12 -0.68
C GLN A 109 6.47 1.85 -1.16
N LEU A 110 5.14 1.76 -1.06
CA LEU A 110 4.36 0.61 -1.55
C LEU A 110 4.57 0.36 -3.05
N ALA A 111 4.68 1.41 -3.86
CA ALA A 111 4.92 1.30 -5.29
C ALA A 111 6.26 0.65 -5.63
N GLN A 112 7.25 0.76 -4.74
CA GLN A 112 8.60 0.21 -4.90
C GLN A 112 8.76 -1.20 -4.33
N LEU A 113 7.79 -1.71 -3.57
CA LEU A 113 7.88 -3.03 -2.95
C LEU A 113 7.69 -4.17 -3.95
N ASP A 114 8.73 -4.96 -4.19
CA ASP A 114 8.64 -6.12 -5.08
C ASP A 114 7.71 -7.22 -4.55
N ALA A 115 7.54 -7.30 -3.23
CA ALA A 115 6.59 -8.22 -2.58
C ALA A 115 5.12 -7.85 -2.84
N ALA A 116 4.83 -6.62 -3.27
CA ALA A 116 3.47 -6.18 -3.55
C ALA A 116 3.01 -6.58 -4.98
N PRO A 117 1.73 -6.95 -5.15
CA PRO A 117 1.19 -7.25 -6.47
C PRO A 117 1.37 -6.08 -7.44
N PRO A 118 1.72 -6.33 -8.72
CA PRO A 118 1.96 -5.28 -9.72
C PRO A 118 0.84 -4.24 -9.82
N LYS A 119 -0.41 -4.70 -9.79
CA LYS A 119 -1.59 -3.81 -9.82
C LYS A 119 -1.62 -2.87 -8.61
N SER A 120 -1.30 -3.36 -7.43
CA SER A 120 -1.26 -2.55 -6.19
C SER A 120 -0.14 -1.52 -6.25
N ARG A 121 1.04 -1.91 -6.75
CA ARG A 121 2.20 -1.02 -6.95
C ARG A 121 1.85 0.14 -7.89
N VAL A 122 1.27 -0.18 -9.05
CA VAL A 122 0.84 0.84 -10.03
C VAL A 122 -0.20 1.78 -9.45
N THR A 123 -1.23 1.24 -8.78
CA THR A 123 -2.28 2.06 -8.17
C THR A 123 -1.72 2.98 -7.09
N ALA A 124 -0.89 2.45 -6.19
CA ALA A 124 -0.24 3.23 -5.13
C ALA A 124 0.67 4.32 -5.72
N GLY A 125 1.49 3.98 -6.70
CA GLY A 125 2.40 4.93 -7.35
C GLY A 125 1.66 6.06 -8.07
N ILE A 126 0.60 5.75 -8.82
CA ILE A 126 -0.22 6.79 -9.47
C ILE A 126 -0.86 7.71 -8.42
N THR A 127 -1.38 7.14 -7.33
CA THR A 127 -1.96 7.95 -6.25
C THR A 127 -0.91 8.83 -5.58
N ALA A 128 0.30 8.31 -5.34
CA ALA A 128 1.40 9.11 -4.79
C ALA A 128 1.79 10.25 -5.73
N VAL A 129 1.87 10.00 -7.04
CA VAL A 129 2.12 11.02 -8.07
C VAL A 129 1.05 12.11 -8.05
N ASP A 130 -0.24 11.73 -7.99
CA ASP A 130 -1.34 12.69 -7.89
C ASP A 130 -1.22 13.59 -6.64
N LEU A 131 -0.79 13.02 -5.51
CA LEU A 131 -0.57 13.78 -4.29
C LEU A 131 0.63 14.73 -4.42
N TYR A 132 1.77 14.26 -4.96
CA TYR A 132 2.94 15.10 -5.18
C TYR A 132 2.65 16.23 -6.16
N GLU A 133 1.99 15.95 -7.31
CA GLU A 133 1.71 16.98 -8.33
C GLU A 133 0.64 18.00 -7.88
N HIS A 134 -0.44 17.53 -7.22
CA HIS A 134 -1.63 18.38 -7.04
C HIS A 134 -1.85 18.87 -5.61
N LYS A 135 -1.17 18.28 -4.62
CA LYS A 135 -1.34 18.65 -3.21
C LYS A 135 -0.06 19.20 -2.58
N LEU A 136 1.10 18.75 -3.06
CA LEU A 136 2.39 19.09 -2.46
C LEU A 136 3.24 19.98 -3.38
N ASP A 137 2.86 20.11 -4.64
CA ASP A 137 3.64 20.83 -5.68
C ASP A 137 5.10 20.34 -5.76
N ASP A 138 5.30 19.03 -5.62
CA ASP A 138 6.60 18.35 -5.60
C ASP A 138 6.78 17.50 -6.87
N ALA A 139 6.98 18.18 -8.00
CA ALA A 139 7.19 17.52 -9.29
C ALA A 139 8.43 16.60 -9.32
N PRO A 140 9.57 16.90 -8.65
CA PRO A 140 10.70 15.99 -8.57
C PRO A 140 10.35 14.63 -7.96
N ARG A 141 9.67 14.59 -6.82
CA ARG A 141 9.24 13.33 -6.19
C ARG A 141 8.21 12.58 -7.04
N ALA A 142 7.30 13.28 -7.70
CA ALA A 142 6.38 12.66 -8.67
C ALA A 142 7.13 11.94 -9.79
N LEU A 143 8.15 12.58 -10.36
CA LEU A 143 9.01 12.00 -11.39
C LEU A 143 9.77 10.76 -10.87
N GLU A 144 10.32 10.82 -9.66
CA GLU A 144 11.03 9.68 -9.04
C GLU A 144 10.14 8.44 -8.94
N VAL A 145 8.89 8.60 -8.50
CA VAL A 145 7.93 7.49 -8.39
C VAL A 145 7.61 6.90 -9.77
N LEU A 146 7.38 7.75 -10.78
CA LEU A 146 7.13 7.30 -12.15
C LEU A 146 8.31 6.54 -12.74
N LEU A 147 9.54 7.03 -12.52
CA LEU A 147 10.76 6.36 -12.94
C LEU A 147 10.94 5.00 -12.23
N ALA A 148 10.61 4.91 -10.94
CA ALA A 148 10.67 3.65 -10.20
C ALA A 148 9.70 2.61 -10.80
N LEU A 149 8.46 2.99 -11.11
CA LEU A 149 7.49 2.12 -11.78
C LEU A 149 7.98 1.68 -13.17
N HIS A 150 8.59 2.60 -13.91
CA HIS A 150 9.13 2.31 -15.24
C HIS A 150 10.27 1.28 -15.18
N ARG A 151 11.24 1.47 -14.29
CA ARG A 151 12.35 0.54 -14.07
C ARG A 151 11.90 -0.84 -13.61
N ALA A 152 10.79 -0.91 -12.86
CA ALA A 152 10.18 -2.15 -12.42
C ALA A 152 9.32 -2.85 -13.51
N ASN A 153 9.37 -2.39 -14.76
CA ASN A 153 8.53 -2.87 -15.86
C ASN A 153 7.02 -2.78 -15.60
N LEU A 154 6.59 -1.84 -14.77
CA LEU A 154 5.19 -1.56 -14.44
C LEU A 154 4.62 -0.38 -15.24
N SER A 155 5.22 -0.11 -16.40
CA SER A 155 4.87 1.02 -17.28
C SER A 155 3.59 0.76 -18.06
N THR A 156 2.45 0.89 -17.40
CA THR A 156 1.16 0.95 -18.08
C THR A 156 1.07 2.23 -18.91
N LEU A 157 0.16 2.28 -19.89
CA LEU A 157 -0.01 3.48 -20.73
C LEU A 157 -0.17 4.77 -19.90
N PRO A 158 -1.02 4.82 -18.84
CA PRO A 158 -1.13 6.01 -18.00
C PRO A 158 0.17 6.39 -17.29
N VAL A 159 0.98 5.41 -16.86
CA VAL A 159 2.28 5.66 -16.21
C VAL A 159 3.25 6.31 -17.21
N ARG A 160 3.33 5.78 -18.44
CA ARG A 160 4.23 6.29 -19.48
C ARG A 160 3.86 7.70 -19.92
N GLU A 161 2.57 7.99 -20.13
CA GLU A 161 2.11 9.32 -20.49
C GLU A 161 2.43 10.37 -19.41
N ARG A 162 2.24 10.02 -18.14
CA ARG A 162 2.61 10.89 -17.02
C ARG A 162 4.13 11.04 -16.90
N LEU A 163 4.87 9.96 -17.07
CA LEU A 163 6.33 9.99 -17.03
C LEU A 163 6.88 10.93 -18.11
N ALA A 164 6.40 10.82 -19.34
CA ALA A 164 6.83 11.70 -20.42
C ALA A 164 6.55 13.18 -20.12
N LYS A 165 5.36 13.49 -19.57
CA LYS A 165 4.98 14.86 -19.18
C LYS A 165 5.84 15.37 -18.01
N ALA A 166 6.05 14.56 -16.99
CA ALA A 166 6.83 14.93 -15.80
C ALA A 166 8.32 15.12 -16.15
N ALA A 167 8.88 14.22 -16.97
CA ALA A 167 10.26 14.31 -17.42
C ALA A 167 10.51 15.56 -18.28
N ALA A 168 9.55 15.91 -19.16
CA ALA A 168 9.62 17.13 -19.94
C ALA A 168 9.60 18.40 -19.08
N ARG A 169 8.78 18.44 -18.03
CA ARG A 169 8.73 19.58 -17.09
C ARG A 169 9.98 19.68 -16.22
N GLY A 170 10.52 18.53 -15.81
CA GLY A 170 11.72 18.45 -14.97
C GLY A 170 13.04 18.58 -15.72
N GLY A 171 13.03 18.80 -17.03
CA GLY A 171 14.24 18.92 -17.87
C GLY A 171 14.94 17.59 -18.18
N ALA A 172 14.34 16.45 -17.84
CA ALA A 172 14.84 15.11 -18.18
C ALA A 172 14.44 14.70 -19.61
N TRP A 173 14.84 15.50 -20.59
CA TRP A 173 14.41 15.39 -21.99
C TRP A 173 14.78 14.04 -22.63
N THR A 174 15.94 13.49 -22.32
CA THR A 174 16.36 12.19 -22.86
C THR A 174 15.44 11.04 -22.45
N GLU A 175 15.01 11.01 -21.20
CA GLU A 175 14.07 10.00 -20.69
C GLU A 175 12.65 10.22 -21.25
N ALA A 176 12.20 11.49 -21.32
CA ALA A 176 10.94 11.85 -21.92
C ALA A 176 10.87 11.43 -23.40
N THR A 177 11.92 11.71 -24.17
CA THR A 177 12.02 11.34 -25.59
C THR A 177 11.94 9.84 -25.77
N ARG A 178 12.72 9.07 -25.00
CA ARG A 178 12.74 7.60 -25.07
C ARG A 178 11.34 7.00 -24.77
N VAL A 179 10.66 7.49 -23.74
CA VAL A 179 9.32 7.02 -23.38
C VAL A 179 8.30 7.38 -24.46
N LEU A 180 8.40 8.59 -25.03
CA LEU A 180 7.52 9.03 -26.12
C LEU A 180 7.72 8.22 -27.41
N GLU A 181 8.97 7.95 -27.79
CA GLU A 181 9.30 7.09 -28.93
C GLU A 181 8.71 5.68 -28.77
N SER A 182 8.84 5.08 -27.60
CA SER A 182 8.22 3.79 -27.29
C SER A 182 6.70 3.82 -27.43
N LEU A 183 6.04 4.89 -26.97
CA LEU A 183 4.59 5.06 -27.10
C LEU A 183 4.15 5.24 -28.54
N MET A 184 4.91 5.99 -29.33
CA MET A 184 4.63 6.21 -30.77
C MET A 184 4.75 4.91 -31.55
N GLN A 185 5.80 4.12 -31.29
CA GLN A 185 5.99 2.83 -31.94
C GLN A 185 4.86 1.85 -31.63
N GLU A 186 4.41 1.76 -30.37
CA GLU A 186 3.30 0.89 -29.98
C GLU A 186 1.97 1.29 -30.64
N ARG A 187 1.73 2.60 -30.80
CA ARG A 187 0.54 3.09 -31.54
C ARG A 187 0.61 2.70 -33.01
N ALA A 188 1.76 2.94 -33.65
CA ALA A 188 1.96 2.58 -35.05
C ALA A 188 1.75 1.05 -35.28
N ASP A 189 2.27 0.23 -34.38
CA ASP A 189 2.10 -1.23 -34.44
C ASP A 189 0.63 -1.66 -34.21
N ALA A 190 -0.10 -0.95 -33.34
CA ALA A 190 -1.51 -1.21 -33.09
C ALA A 190 -2.38 -0.82 -34.30
N ASP A 191 -2.13 0.35 -34.87
CA ASP A 191 -2.84 0.83 -36.07
C ASP A 191 -2.57 -0.10 -37.27
N GLY A 192 -1.33 -0.50 -37.47
CA GLY A 192 -0.96 -1.49 -38.50
C GLY A 192 -1.66 -2.84 -38.35
N ARG A 193 -1.84 -3.34 -37.11
CA ARG A 193 -2.59 -4.59 -36.87
C ARG A 193 -4.09 -4.44 -37.17
N VAL A 194 -4.68 -3.28 -36.82
CA VAL A 194 -6.10 -2.99 -37.12
C VAL A 194 -6.32 -2.92 -38.63
N GLU A 195 -5.39 -2.29 -39.36
CA GLU A 195 -5.48 -2.19 -40.82
C GLU A 195 -5.29 -3.56 -41.50
N ALA A 196 -4.32 -4.36 -41.04
CA ALA A 196 -4.14 -5.73 -41.54
C ALA A 196 -5.38 -6.61 -41.28
N ALA A 197 -6.02 -6.48 -40.12
CA ALA A 197 -7.24 -7.20 -39.80
C ALA A 197 -8.48 -6.75 -40.60
N ARG A 198 -8.47 -5.54 -41.19
CA ARG A 198 -9.52 -5.05 -42.10
C ARG A 198 -9.35 -5.53 -43.52
N LEU A 199 -8.12 -5.92 -43.89
CA LEU A 199 -7.77 -6.39 -45.23
C LEU A 199 -7.80 -7.92 -45.38
N ALA A 200 -7.90 -8.66 -44.26
CA ALA A 200 -8.04 -10.10 -44.22
C ALA A 200 -9.50 -10.53 -44.07
#